data_bc6aaf4ab326b566bf46a1e4bf47ad5c
#
_entry.id   bc6aaf4ab326b566bf46a1e4bf47ad5c
#
_cell.length_a   1.000
_cell.length_b   1.000
_cell.length_c   1.000
_cell.angle_alpha   90.00
_cell.angle_beta   90.00
_cell.angle_gamma   90.00
#
_symmetry.space_group_name_H-M   'P 1'
#
loop_
_entity.id
_entity.type
_entity.pdbx_description
1 polymer ?
#
loop_
_entity_poly.entity_id
_entity_poly.type
_entity_poly.pdbx_seq_one_letter_code
_entity_poly.pdbx_strand_id
1 'polypeptide(L)'
;LENIYIDKIKPENFGPIRIACALSITTAFISLPLAVFSGQFFIPTFDNPSLLYSLLGIGAISAVGYSTFIFLIGNAGSVFAGQTGYLVTFFGIVWGIFLLSEVHSYFVWTSFLLIMVGIFFVRPKEENT
;
A
#
# COMPACT_ATOMS: atom_id res chain seq x y z
N LEU A 1 -4.80 -10.32 6.80
CA LEU A 1 -5.81 -10.11 7.85
C LEU A 1 -6.51 -8.76 7.69
N GLU A 2 -5.79 -7.65 7.47
CA GLU A 2 -6.33 -6.30 7.30
C GLU A 2 -7.38 -6.24 6.18
N ASN A 3 -7.08 -6.77 5.01
CA ASN A 3 -7.97 -6.74 3.84
C ASN A 3 -9.31 -7.45 4.11
N ILE A 4 -9.27 -8.59 4.82
CA ILE A 4 -10.46 -9.36 5.20
C ILE A 4 -11.27 -8.59 6.25
N TYR A 5 -10.60 -7.87 7.15
CA TYR A 5 -11.23 -7.06 8.16
C TYR A 5 -11.98 -5.87 7.54
N ILE A 6 -11.33 -5.18 6.59
CA ILE A 6 -11.93 -4.07 5.84
C ILE A 6 -13.17 -4.56 5.05
N ASP A 7 -13.07 -5.73 4.41
CA ASP A 7 -14.16 -6.30 3.61
C ASP A 7 -15.39 -6.65 4.48
N LYS A 8 -15.16 -7.15 5.72
CA LYS A 8 -16.23 -7.52 6.66
C LYS A 8 -16.88 -6.35 7.41
N ILE A 9 -16.11 -5.33 7.73
CA ILE A 9 -16.56 -4.22 8.59
C ILE A 9 -16.93 -2.98 7.78
N LYS A 10 -16.65 -2.97 6.48
CA LYS A 10 -16.98 -1.86 5.58
C LYS A 10 -18.44 -1.43 5.82
N PRO A 11 -18.70 -0.27 6.44
CA PRO A 11 -20.07 0.24 6.57
C PRO A 11 -20.59 0.56 5.17
N GLU A 12 -21.78 0.08 4.85
CA GLU A 12 -22.39 0.21 3.51
C GLU A 12 -22.47 1.65 2.98
N ASN A 13 -22.38 2.65 3.88
CA ASN A 13 -22.49 4.08 3.56
C ASN A 13 -21.15 4.83 3.53
N PHE A 14 -19.99 4.14 3.70
CA PHE A 14 -18.69 4.79 3.74
C PHE A 14 -17.92 4.56 2.44
N GLY A 15 -17.68 5.65 1.70
CA GLY A 15 -16.84 5.62 0.50
C GLY A 15 -15.37 5.28 0.82
N PRO A 16 -14.61 4.74 -0.17
CA PRO A 16 -13.21 4.32 0.01
C PRO A 16 -12.31 5.42 0.60
N ILE A 17 -12.51 6.65 0.19
CA ILE A 17 -11.73 7.82 0.66
C ILE A 17 -11.94 8.05 2.16
N ARG A 18 -13.17 7.93 2.66
CA ARG A 18 -13.46 8.12 4.08
C ARG A 18 -12.79 7.04 4.94
N ILE A 19 -12.80 5.80 4.48
CA ILE A 19 -12.12 4.69 5.15
C ILE A 19 -10.60 4.92 5.15
N ALA A 20 -10.03 5.33 4.02
CA ALA A 20 -8.61 5.65 3.92
C ALA A 20 -8.21 6.77 4.88
N CYS A 21 -8.99 7.86 4.94
CA CYS A 21 -8.75 8.96 5.87
C CYS A 21 -8.82 8.50 7.34
N ALA A 22 -9.84 7.73 7.71
CA ALA A 22 -10.00 7.25 9.08
C ALA A 22 -8.81 6.37 9.50
N LEU A 23 -8.38 5.44 8.65
CA LEU A 23 -7.24 4.58 8.90
C LEU A 23 -5.93 5.39 9.01
N SER A 24 -5.72 6.34 8.10
CA SER A 24 -4.52 7.20 8.13
C SER A 24 -4.44 8.05 9.39
N ILE A 25 -5.56 8.64 9.82
CA ILE A 25 -5.63 9.41 11.07
C ILE A 25 -5.35 8.51 12.28
N THR A 26 -5.99 7.35 12.35
CA THR A 26 -5.78 6.39 13.44
C THR A 26 -4.32 5.94 13.52
N THR A 27 -3.73 5.62 12.37
CA THR A 27 -2.32 5.22 12.29
C THR A 27 -1.39 6.36 12.72
N ALA A 28 -1.67 7.60 12.32
CA ALA A 28 -0.91 8.78 12.75
C ALA A 28 -0.96 8.98 14.27
N PHE A 29 -2.14 8.82 14.88
CA PHE A 29 -2.30 8.91 16.33
C PHE A 29 -1.54 7.83 17.09
N ILE A 30 -1.47 6.61 16.56
CA ILE A 30 -0.74 5.51 17.20
C ILE A 30 0.76 5.63 16.95
N SER A 31 1.19 6.04 15.76
CA SER A 31 2.62 6.14 15.43
C SER A 31 3.33 7.33 16.10
N LEU A 32 2.60 8.40 16.38
CA LEU A 32 3.19 9.61 16.98
C LEU A 32 3.81 9.34 18.36
N PRO A 33 3.11 8.74 19.34
CA PRO A 33 3.74 8.41 20.62
C PRO A 33 4.90 7.43 20.45
N LEU A 34 4.80 6.45 19.56
CA LEU A 34 5.89 5.51 19.29
C LEU A 34 7.15 6.22 18.77
N ALA A 35 6.99 7.19 17.87
CA ALA A 35 8.10 7.99 17.34
C ALA A 35 8.76 8.82 18.43
N VAL A 36 7.97 9.40 19.34
CA VAL A 36 8.48 10.20 20.47
C VAL A 36 9.24 9.30 21.46
N PHE A 37 8.68 8.14 21.84
CA PHE A 37 9.32 7.23 22.79
C PHE A 37 10.56 6.55 22.22
N SER A 38 10.63 6.32 20.91
CA SER A 38 11.82 5.77 20.24
C SER A 38 12.96 6.78 20.08
N GLY A 39 12.74 8.05 20.39
CA GLY A 39 13.73 9.12 20.20
C GLY A 39 14.00 9.46 18.73
N GLN A 40 13.19 8.95 17.82
CA GLN A 40 13.31 9.19 16.38
C GLN A 40 12.32 10.25 15.85
N PHE A 41 11.75 11.02 16.78
CA PHE A 41 10.82 12.08 16.41
C PHE A 41 11.58 13.22 15.71
N PHE A 42 11.31 13.40 14.43
CA PHE A 42 11.91 14.43 13.59
C PHE A 42 10.83 15.42 13.12
N ILE A 43 11.03 16.68 13.39
CA ILE A 43 10.20 17.75 12.84
C ILE A 43 10.89 18.26 11.58
N PRO A 44 10.29 18.08 10.39
CA PRO A 44 10.88 18.61 9.17
C PRO A 44 10.92 20.14 9.24
N THR A 45 12.11 20.69 9.18
CA THR A 45 12.35 22.13 9.17
C THR A 45 12.09 22.66 7.75
N PHE A 46 11.48 23.84 7.64
CA PHE A 46 11.19 24.48 6.35
C PHE A 46 12.45 24.98 5.60
N ASP A 47 13.61 24.84 6.22
CA ASP A 47 14.90 25.26 5.64
C ASP A 47 15.32 24.40 4.42
N ASN A 48 14.72 23.22 4.27
CA ASN A 48 15.00 22.32 3.14
C ASN A 48 13.73 22.09 2.30
N PRO A 49 13.44 22.96 1.32
CA PRO A 49 12.22 22.85 0.51
C PRO A 49 12.14 21.55 -0.29
N SER A 50 13.26 20.95 -0.66
CA SER A 50 13.30 19.66 -1.36
C SER A 50 12.73 18.52 -0.50
N LEU A 51 13.05 18.50 0.79
CA LEU A 51 12.51 17.53 1.73
C LEU A 51 10.99 17.67 1.88
N LEU A 52 10.51 18.90 2.01
CA LEU A 52 9.08 19.19 2.14
C LEU A 52 8.30 18.75 0.90
N TYR A 53 8.77 19.08 -0.30
CA TYR A 53 8.14 18.63 -1.56
C TYR A 53 8.14 17.12 -1.70
N SER A 54 9.21 16.44 -1.30
CA SER A 54 9.29 14.98 -1.32
C SER A 54 8.28 14.35 -0.37
N LEU A 55 8.14 14.87 0.85
CA LEU A 55 7.16 14.38 1.83
C LEU A 55 5.71 14.58 1.35
N LEU A 56 5.41 15.76 0.80
CA LEU A 56 4.08 16.04 0.24
C LEU A 56 3.78 15.15 -0.96
N GLY A 57 4.77 14.95 -1.84
CA GLY A 57 4.65 14.07 -3.00
C GLY A 57 4.36 12.62 -2.61
N ILE A 58 5.14 12.06 -1.67
CA ILE A 58 4.93 10.71 -1.15
C ILE A 58 3.56 10.60 -0.48
N GLY A 59 3.17 11.58 0.33
CA GLY A 59 1.86 11.62 0.98
C GLY A 59 0.70 11.63 -0.01
N ALA A 60 0.79 12.45 -1.06
CA ALA A 60 -0.24 12.52 -2.10
C ALA A 60 -0.36 11.21 -2.89
N ILE A 61 0.76 10.63 -3.32
CA ILE A 61 0.80 9.35 -4.04
C ILE A 61 0.24 8.23 -3.16
N SER A 62 0.62 8.19 -1.89
CA SER A 62 0.13 7.19 -0.93
C SER A 62 -1.37 7.32 -0.70
N ALA A 63 -1.90 8.53 -0.58
CA ALA A 63 -3.33 8.76 -0.39
C ALA A 63 -4.15 8.26 -1.59
N VAL A 64 -3.70 8.54 -2.82
CA VAL A 64 -4.34 8.04 -4.04
C VAL A 64 -4.24 6.51 -4.12
N GLY A 65 -3.06 5.96 -3.91
CA GLY A 65 -2.82 4.52 -3.97
C GLY A 65 -3.67 3.75 -2.96
N TYR A 66 -3.70 4.21 -1.71
CA TYR A 66 -4.47 3.56 -0.66
C TYR A 66 -5.98 3.65 -0.86
N SER A 67 -6.48 4.80 -1.31
CA SER A 67 -7.90 4.97 -1.65
C SER A 67 -8.32 4.05 -2.80
N THR A 68 -7.49 3.94 -3.83
CA THR A 68 -7.72 3.02 -4.96
C THR A 68 -7.70 1.57 -4.52
N PHE A 69 -6.79 1.21 -3.61
CA PHE A 69 -6.72 -0.13 -3.05
C PHE A 69 -7.97 -0.52 -2.26
N ILE A 70 -8.49 0.38 -1.42
CA ILE A 70 -9.75 0.16 -0.69
C ILE A 70 -10.94 0.04 -1.66
N PHE A 71 -10.97 0.86 -2.72
CA PHE A 71 -11.96 0.74 -3.78
C PHE A 71 -11.91 -0.64 -4.45
N LEU A 72 -10.71 -1.15 -4.72
CA LEU A 72 -10.50 -2.47 -5.31
C LEU A 72 -10.98 -3.59 -4.38
N ILE A 73 -10.72 -3.50 -3.07
CA ILE A 73 -11.26 -4.45 -2.07
C ILE A 73 -12.79 -4.50 -2.15
N GLY A 74 -13.43 -3.34 -2.26
CA GLY A 74 -14.89 -3.26 -2.31
C GLY A 74 -15.52 -3.85 -3.57
N ASN A 75 -14.82 -3.83 -4.70
CA ASN A 75 -15.37 -4.28 -5.99
C ASN A 75 -14.90 -5.69 -6.37
N ALA A 76 -13.64 -6.01 -6.13
CA ALA A 76 -13.05 -7.28 -6.57
C ALA A 76 -12.79 -8.28 -5.43
N GLY A 77 -13.04 -7.87 -4.19
CA GLY A 77 -12.83 -8.66 -2.99
C GLY A 77 -11.41 -8.58 -2.44
N SER A 78 -11.28 -8.92 -1.16
CA SER A 78 -10.04 -8.76 -0.38
C SER A 78 -8.89 -9.65 -0.87
N VAL A 79 -9.20 -10.85 -1.38
CA VAL A 79 -8.20 -11.80 -1.87
C VAL A 79 -7.60 -11.30 -3.18
N PHE A 80 -8.44 -10.85 -4.10
CA PHE A 80 -7.97 -10.31 -5.38
C PHE A 80 -7.20 -9.00 -5.18
N ALA A 81 -7.70 -8.11 -4.33
CA ALA A 81 -6.98 -6.87 -4.00
C ALA A 81 -5.60 -7.14 -3.37
N GLY A 82 -5.48 -8.18 -2.53
CA GLY A 82 -4.20 -8.57 -1.93
C GLY A 82 -3.11 -8.90 -2.95
N GLN A 83 -3.49 -9.34 -4.15
CA GLN A 83 -2.54 -9.65 -5.23
C GLN A 83 -1.89 -8.41 -5.83
N THR A 84 -2.51 -7.24 -5.69
CA THR A 84 -1.92 -5.97 -6.11
C THR A 84 -0.57 -5.74 -5.44
N GLY A 85 -0.39 -6.22 -4.19
CA GLY A 85 0.88 -6.16 -3.48
C GLY A 85 2.03 -6.83 -4.23
N TYR A 86 1.78 -7.94 -4.91
CA TYR A 86 2.79 -8.64 -5.71
C TYR A 86 3.17 -7.85 -6.97
N LEU A 87 2.18 -7.21 -7.62
CA LEU A 87 2.43 -6.32 -8.76
C LEU A 87 3.24 -5.09 -8.33
N VAL A 88 2.89 -4.48 -7.21
CA VAL A 88 3.65 -3.35 -6.64
C VAL A 88 5.10 -3.76 -6.36
N THR A 89 5.32 -4.94 -5.78
CA THR A 89 6.67 -5.47 -5.53
C THR A 89 7.44 -5.69 -6.83
N PHE A 90 6.79 -6.24 -7.85
CA PHE A 90 7.41 -6.42 -9.16
C PHE A 90 7.85 -5.09 -9.78
N PHE A 91 6.95 -4.12 -9.86
CA PHE A 91 7.30 -2.80 -10.39
C PHE A 91 8.35 -2.11 -9.53
N GLY A 92 8.34 -2.32 -8.19
CA GLY A 92 9.39 -1.85 -7.30
C GLY A 92 10.77 -2.40 -7.67
N ILE A 93 10.86 -3.71 -7.92
CA ILE A 93 12.11 -4.36 -8.37
C ILE A 93 12.57 -3.80 -9.72
N VAL A 94 11.64 -3.67 -10.67
CA VAL A 94 11.95 -3.12 -12.00
C VAL A 94 12.49 -1.69 -11.89
N TRP A 95 11.83 -0.82 -11.11
CA TRP A 95 12.29 0.55 -10.89
C TRP A 95 13.61 0.61 -10.11
N GLY A 96 13.82 -0.29 -9.12
CA GLY A 96 15.08 -0.43 -8.40
C GLY A 96 16.25 -0.72 -9.35
N ILE A 97 16.06 -1.62 -10.31
CA ILE A 97 17.07 -1.93 -11.33
C ILE A 97 17.32 -0.71 -12.24
N PHE A 98 16.26 -0.08 -12.76
CA PHE A 98 16.40 1.01 -13.72
C PHE A 98 16.92 2.32 -13.13
N LEU A 99 16.45 2.70 -11.93
CA LEU A 99 16.81 3.98 -11.32
C LEU A 99 18.01 3.90 -10.38
N LEU A 100 18.17 2.78 -9.67
CA LEU A 100 19.18 2.60 -8.64
C LEU A 100 20.31 1.65 -9.05
N SER A 101 20.22 1.05 -10.25
CA SER A 101 21.17 0.05 -10.77
C SER A 101 21.35 -1.13 -9.79
N GLU A 102 20.29 -1.52 -9.10
CA GLU A 102 20.31 -2.63 -8.16
C GLU A 102 20.49 -3.97 -8.89
N VAL A 103 21.32 -4.83 -8.32
CA VAL A 103 21.53 -6.19 -8.84
C VAL A 103 20.80 -7.18 -7.96
N HIS A 104 19.85 -7.89 -8.54
CA HIS A 104 19.04 -8.88 -7.82
C HIS A 104 19.53 -10.30 -8.11
N SER A 105 19.52 -11.13 -7.06
CA SER A 105 19.88 -12.55 -7.15
C SER A 105 18.89 -13.34 -8.01
N TYR A 106 19.35 -14.44 -8.61
CA TYR A 106 18.48 -15.40 -9.32
C TYR A 106 17.32 -15.91 -8.46
N PHE A 107 17.49 -15.99 -7.15
CA PHE A 107 16.43 -16.40 -6.23
C PHE A 107 15.24 -15.42 -6.23
N VAL A 108 15.50 -14.13 -6.41
CA VAL A 108 14.42 -13.11 -6.51
C VAL A 108 13.57 -13.35 -7.75
N TRP A 109 14.20 -13.62 -8.89
CA TRP A 109 13.51 -13.91 -10.15
C TRP A 109 12.72 -15.21 -10.09
N THR A 110 13.31 -16.27 -9.49
CA THR A 110 12.61 -17.54 -9.32
C THR A 110 11.40 -17.41 -8.40
N SER A 111 11.54 -16.71 -7.28
CA SER A 111 10.45 -16.42 -6.34
C SER A 111 9.35 -15.62 -7.01
N PHE A 112 9.72 -14.63 -7.82
CA PHE A 112 8.77 -13.83 -8.58
C PHE A 112 7.96 -14.68 -9.57
N LEU A 113 8.60 -15.55 -10.33
CA LEU A 113 7.91 -16.47 -11.25
C LEU A 113 6.91 -17.38 -10.51
N LEU A 114 7.29 -17.92 -9.35
CA LEU A 114 6.40 -18.75 -8.54
C LEU A 114 5.18 -17.95 -8.05
N ILE A 115 5.38 -16.70 -7.65
CA ILE A 115 4.29 -15.80 -7.25
C ILE A 115 3.35 -15.52 -8.44
N MET A 116 3.88 -15.24 -9.62
CA MET A 116 3.09 -14.98 -10.82
C MET A 116 2.22 -16.19 -11.20
N VAL A 117 2.77 -17.41 -11.09
CA VAL A 117 2.00 -18.64 -11.29
C VAL A 117 0.89 -18.75 -10.25
N GLY A 118 1.17 -18.44 -8.98
CA GLY A 118 0.16 -18.44 -7.92
C GLY A 118 -0.98 -17.46 -8.19
N ILE A 119 -0.67 -16.24 -8.64
CA ILE A 119 -1.67 -15.22 -8.99
C ILE A 119 -2.60 -15.68 -10.09
N PHE A 120 -2.09 -16.41 -11.08
CA PHE A 120 -2.89 -16.91 -12.20
C PHE A 120 -4.03 -17.83 -11.76
N PHE A 121 -3.89 -18.54 -10.65
CA PHE A 121 -4.91 -19.43 -10.11
C PHE A 121 -5.96 -18.73 -9.25
N VAL A 122 -5.78 -17.47 -8.89
CA VAL A 122 -6.75 -16.74 -8.05
C VAL A 122 -7.74 -16.00 -8.94
N ARG A 123 -9.03 -16.25 -8.71
CA ARG A 123 -10.13 -15.59 -9.41
C ARG A 123 -10.74 -14.47 -8.54
N PRO A 124 -11.23 -13.38 -9.13
CA PRO A 124 -12.03 -12.39 -8.41
C PRO A 124 -13.31 -13.04 -7.90
N LYS A 125 -13.87 -12.48 -6.82
CA LYS A 125 -15.19 -12.87 -6.31
C LYS A 125 -16.24 -12.58 -7.38
N GLU A 126 -16.91 -13.60 -7.86
CA GLU A 126 -18.10 -13.41 -8.70
C GLU A 126 -19.20 -12.80 -7.83
N GLU A 127 -19.68 -11.63 -8.21
CA GLU A 127 -20.85 -11.01 -7.61
C GLU A 127 -22.07 -11.81 -8.09
N ASN A 128 -22.59 -12.67 -7.21
CA ASN A 128 -23.88 -13.29 -7.47
C ASN A 128 -24.94 -12.19 -7.49
N THR A 129 -25.39 -11.84 -8.69
CA THR A 129 -26.59 -11.05 -8.96
C THR A 129 -27.82 -11.75 -8.41
#